data_c6ea5c4d344111ff71ff63163b91a78e
#
_entry.id   c6ea5c4d344111ff71ff63163b91a78e
#
_cell.length_a   1.000
_cell.length_b   1.000
_cell.length_c   1.000
_cell.angle_alpha   90.00
_cell.angle_beta   90.00
_cell.angle_gamma   90.00
#
_symmetry.space_group_name_H-M   'P 1'
#
loop_
_entity.id
_entity.type
_entity.pdbx_description
1 polymer ?
#
loop_
_entity_poly.entity_id
_entity_poly.type
_entity_poly.pdbx_seq_one_letter_code
_entity_poly.pdbx_strand_id
1 'polypeptide(L)'
;MNKIIIAIDGFSSCGKSTMAKDLAKEIGYIYIDSGAMYRAVTLYCIEHGLFYTDGSIDEEKLIQQMSDIHISFRLDAETGRPRTFLNGSDVEDQIRTLEVSSHVSPVAALGFVREALVRQQQELGKDKGIVMDGRDIGTAVFPDAELKIFVTASAEIRAQRRYDELKAKGQEASFEDILHNVEERDRIDQTREVSPLRKAGDAILLDNSHMSIAEQKEWLMNQFQRATHA
;
A
#
# COMPACT_ATOMS: atom_id res chain seq x y z
N MET A 1 -16.23 15.57 -16.44
CA MET A 1 -16.20 14.15 -16.03
C MET A 1 -16.52 14.07 -14.55
N ASN A 2 -17.33 13.11 -14.14
CA ASN A 2 -17.55 12.86 -12.74
C ASN A 2 -16.28 12.23 -12.16
N LYS A 3 -15.85 12.67 -10.98
CA LYS A 3 -14.73 12.07 -10.27
C LYS A 3 -15.11 10.65 -9.82
N ILE A 4 -14.19 9.72 -9.93
CA ILE A 4 -14.35 8.32 -9.49
C ILE A 4 -13.31 7.95 -8.42
N ILE A 5 -13.52 6.80 -7.78
CA ILE A 5 -12.53 6.15 -6.93
C ILE A 5 -11.85 5.04 -7.75
N ILE A 6 -10.53 5.01 -7.73
CA ILE A 6 -9.72 3.98 -8.36
C ILE A 6 -9.00 3.18 -7.28
N ALA A 7 -9.36 1.90 -7.17
CA ALA A 7 -8.76 0.96 -6.23
C ALA A 7 -7.73 0.07 -6.95
N ILE A 8 -6.49 0.04 -6.48
CA ILE A 8 -5.42 -0.78 -7.05
C ILE A 8 -4.88 -1.73 -5.98
N ASP A 9 -5.34 -2.96 -5.98
CA ASP A 9 -4.90 -4.00 -5.05
C ASP A 9 -3.88 -4.95 -5.69
N GLY A 10 -3.22 -5.74 -4.88
CA GLY A 10 -2.30 -6.77 -5.35
C GLY A 10 -1.11 -6.99 -4.42
N PHE A 11 -0.24 -7.90 -4.81
CA PHE A 11 0.88 -8.37 -4.01
C PHE A 11 1.95 -7.30 -3.76
N SER A 12 2.83 -7.53 -2.77
CA SER A 12 3.96 -6.65 -2.51
C SER A 12 4.93 -6.61 -3.71
N SER A 13 5.65 -5.51 -3.88
CA SER A 13 6.65 -5.34 -4.95
C SER A 13 6.14 -5.54 -6.39
N CYS A 14 4.81 -5.47 -6.63
CA CYS A 14 4.24 -5.48 -7.98
C CYS A 14 4.36 -4.12 -8.72
N GLY A 15 4.90 -3.07 -8.09
CA GLY A 15 4.96 -1.74 -8.68
C GLY A 15 3.65 -0.93 -8.61
N LYS A 16 2.64 -1.37 -7.84
CA LYS A 16 1.34 -0.69 -7.68
C LYS A 16 1.45 0.79 -7.35
N SER A 17 2.29 1.12 -6.37
CA SER A 17 2.42 2.52 -5.90
C SER A 17 2.98 3.43 -7.00
N THR A 18 3.92 2.96 -7.82
CA THR A 18 4.42 3.71 -8.97
C THR A 18 3.31 3.93 -10.00
N MET A 19 2.60 2.87 -10.36
CA MET A 19 1.49 2.92 -11.32
C MET A 19 0.37 3.85 -10.83
N ALA A 20 0.00 3.75 -9.54
CA ALA A 20 -1.05 4.57 -8.94
C ALA A 20 -0.67 6.07 -8.88
N LYS A 21 0.59 6.37 -8.53
CA LYS A 21 1.13 7.74 -8.53
C LYS A 21 1.11 8.35 -9.93
N ASP A 22 1.61 7.61 -10.92
CA ASP A 22 1.69 8.08 -12.29
C ASP A 22 0.29 8.33 -12.87
N LEU A 23 -0.65 7.41 -12.66
CA LEU A 23 -2.04 7.58 -13.08
C LEU A 23 -2.66 8.80 -12.40
N ALA A 24 -2.57 8.90 -11.07
CA ALA A 24 -3.17 9.99 -10.32
C ALA A 24 -2.67 11.36 -10.80
N LYS A 25 -1.35 11.47 -11.03
CA LYS A 25 -0.73 12.68 -11.57
C LYS A 25 -1.28 13.06 -12.95
N GLU A 26 -1.43 12.07 -13.83
CA GLU A 26 -1.87 12.31 -15.21
C GLU A 26 -3.33 12.73 -15.31
N ILE A 27 -4.20 12.15 -14.47
CA ILE A 27 -5.64 12.47 -14.47
C ILE A 27 -6.04 13.57 -13.47
N GLY A 28 -5.08 14.13 -12.72
CA GLY A 28 -5.33 15.18 -11.74
C GLY A 28 -6.06 14.70 -10.47
N TYR A 29 -5.87 13.42 -10.09
CA TYR A 29 -6.44 12.83 -8.88
C TYR A 29 -5.43 12.82 -7.74
N ILE A 30 -5.91 12.62 -6.51
CA ILE A 30 -5.08 12.50 -5.33
C ILE A 30 -4.63 11.04 -5.21
N TYR A 31 -3.33 10.82 -5.07
CA TYR A 31 -2.78 9.49 -4.76
C TYR A 31 -2.72 9.27 -3.25
N ILE A 32 -3.16 8.09 -2.81
CA ILE A 32 -3.14 7.66 -1.41
C ILE A 32 -2.47 6.29 -1.31
N ASP A 33 -1.36 6.23 -0.57
CA ASP A 33 -0.64 4.99 -0.23
C ASP A 33 -1.20 4.40 1.07
N SER A 34 -2.11 3.45 0.99
CA SER A 34 -2.64 2.81 2.19
C SER A 34 -1.56 2.03 2.95
N GLY A 35 -0.60 1.47 2.24
CA GLY A 35 0.53 0.77 2.86
C GLY A 35 1.40 1.69 3.73
N ALA A 36 1.54 2.96 3.36
CA ALA A 36 2.23 3.95 4.19
C ALA A 36 1.52 4.16 5.54
N MET A 37 0.20 4.06 5.60
CA MET A 37 -0.55 4.19 6.85
C MET A 37 -0.21 3.04 7.83
N TYR A 38 -0.19 1.79 7.34
CA TYR A 38 0.21 0.65 8.17
C TYR A 38 1.68 0.72 8.61
N ARG A 39 2.54 1.22 7.73
CA ARG A 39 3.96 1.46 8.06
C ARG A 39 4.14 2.55 9.11
N ALA A 40 3.32 3.60 9.09
CA ALA A 40 3.34 4.64 10.10
C ALA A 40 2.91 4.11 11.48
N VAL A 41 1.87 3.25 11.54
CA VAL A 41 1.52 2.55 12.79
C VAL A 41 2.67 1.64 13.24
N THR A 42 3.31 0.93 12.32
CA THR A 42 4.47 0.07 12.64
C THR A 42 5.64 0.88 13.19
N LEU A 43 5.96 2.03 12.58
CA LEU A 43 6.99 2.93 13.09
C LEU A 43 6.66 3.41 14.51
N TYR A 44 5.40 3.79 14.74
CA TYR A 44 4.92 4.13 16.08
C TYR A 44 5.18 3.00 17.08
N CYS A 45 4.84 1.76 16.73
CA CYS A 45 5.08 0.60 17.60
C CYS A 45 6.58 0.40 17.89
N ILE A 46 7.46 0.60 16.92
CA ILE A 46 8.92 0.50 17.09
C ILE A 46 9.40 1.60 18.05
N GLU A 47 9.03 2.86 17.78
CA GLU A 47 9.48 4.02 18.59
C GLU A 47 8.99 3.97 20.03
N HIS A 48 7.83 3.34 20.28
CA HIS A 48 7.25 3.22 21.62
C HIS A 48 7.54 1.86 22.30
N GLY A 49 8.41 1.03 21.70
CA GLY A 49 8.81 -0.26 22.28
C GLY A 49 7.65 -1.23 22.46
N LEU A 50 6.73 -1.28 21.51
CA LEU A 50 5.55 -2.16 21.57
C LEU A 50 5.81 -3.56 21.00
N PHE A 51 7.03 -3.84 20.53
CA PHE A 51 7.43 -5.18 20.13
C PHE A 51 8.17 -5.89 21.26
N TYR A 52 7.81 -7.14 21.50
CA TYR A 52 8.55 -8.02 22.38
C TYR A 52 9.79 -8.60 21.66
N THR A 53 10.67 -9.23 22.43
CA THR A 53 11.92 -9.81 21.92
C THR A 53 11.71 -10.97 20.95
N ASP A 54 10.53 -11.60 20.98
CA ASP A 54 10.11 -12.65 20.05
C ASP A 54 9.44 -12.10 18.76
N GLY A 55 9.35 -10.77 18.64
CA GLY A 55 8.74 -10.09 17.50
C GLY A 55 7.21 -9.94 17.58
N SER A 56 6.58 -10.46 18.65
CA SER A 56 5.14 -10.22 18.88
C SER A 56 4.87 -8.79 19.34
N ILE A 57 3.61 -8.35 19.23
CA ILE A 57 3.19 -6.99 19.52
C ILE A 57 2.42 -6.95 20.85
N ASP A 58 2.66 -5.94 21.67
CA ASP A 58 1.85 -5.61 22.84
C ASP A 58 0.51 -4.99 22.37
N GLU A 59 -0.42 -5.86 21.98
CA GLU A 59 -1.71 -5.45 21.43
C GLU A 59 -2.54 -4.62 22.43
N GLU A 60 -2.48 -4.93 23.72
CA GLU A 60 -3.23 -4.20 24.73
C GLU A 60 -2.79 -2.73 24.81
N LYS A 61 -1.48 -2.49 24.82
CA LYS A 61 -0.93 -1.12 24.79
C LYS A 61 -1.23 -0.43 23.45
N LEU A 62 -1.11 -1.14 22.34
CA LEU A 62 -1.38 -0.55 21.03
C LEU A 62 -2.86 -0.13 20.93
N ILE A 63 -3.80 -0.96 21.41
CA ILE A 63 -5.23 -0.61 21.45
C ILE A 63 -5.44 0.70 22.24
N GLN A 64 -4.81 0.83 23.41
CA GLN A 64 -4.94 2.04 24.24
C GLN A 64 -4.37 3.29 23.57
N GLN A 65 -3.35 3.12 22.72
CA GLN A 65 -2.64 4.23 22.06
C GLN A 65 -3.14 4.51 20.62
N MET A 66 -4.04 3.70 20.09
CA MET A 66 -4.55 3.90 18.71
C MET A 66 -5.19 5.27 18.49
N SER A 67 -5.82 5.86 19.50
CA SER A 67 -6.37 7.21 19.45
C SER A 67 -5.32 8.33 19.29
N ASP A 68 -4.08 8.05 19.66
CA ASP A 68 -2.97 8.99 19.62
C ASP A 68 -2.21 8.93 18.28
N ILE A 69 -2.59 7.99 17.41
CA ILE A 69 -1.96 7.77 16.11
C ILE A 69 -2.74 8.52 15.03
N HIS A 70 -2.22 9.70 14.66
CA HIS A 70 -2.81 10.54 13.61
C HIS A 70 -1.92 10.52 12.36
N ILE A 71 -2.45 9.98 11.26
CA ILE A 71 -1.74 9.87 9.99
C ILE A 71 -2.34 10.86 9.01
N SER A 72 -1.49 11.64 8.36
CA SER A 72 -1.91 12.57 7.32
C SER A 72 -0.92 12.55 6.15
N PHE A 73 -1.39 13.02 4.99
CA PHE A 73 -0.60 13.14 3.78
C PHE A 73 -0.52 14.61 3.37
N ARG A 74 0.67 15.06 2.96
CA ARG A 74 0.88 16.40 2.41
C ARG A 74 1.72 16.29 1.16
N LEU A 75 1.45 17.14 0.19
CA LEU A 75 2.30 17.22 -0.99
C LEU A 75 3.58 17.99 -0.62
N ASP A 76 4.70 17.42 -0.96
CA ASP A 76 5.98 18.10 -0.91
C ASP A 76 5.98 19.25 -1.93
N ALA A 77 6.31 20.46 -1.49
CA ALA A 77 6.20 21.66 -2.30
C ALA A 77 7.18 21.71 -3.49
N GLU A 78 8.33 21.01 -3.38
CA GLU A 78 9.36 21.01 -4.42
C GLU A 78 9.13 19.91 -5.45
N THR A 79 8.78 18.70 -4.97
CA THR A 79 8.68 17.52 -5.83
C THR A 79 7.25 17.22 -6.27
N GLY A 80 6.23 17.80 -5.60
CA GLY A 80 4.82 17.48 -5.79
C GLY A 80 4.45 16.06 -5.38
N ARG A 81 5.33 15.36 -4.65
CA ARG A 81 5.10 13.99 -4.19
C ARG A 81 4.38 13.98 -2.85
N PRO A 82 3.44 13.06 -2.62
CA PRO A 82 2.83 12.91 -1.31
C PRO A 82 3.87 12.38 -0.31
N ARG A 83 3.92 12.99 0.87
CA ARG A 83 4.71 12.56 2.02
C ARG A 83 3.78 12.20 3.17
N THR A 84 4.16 11.21 3.93
CA THR A 84 3.39 10.68 5.06
C THR A 84 3.82 11.36 6.35
N PHE A 85 2.84 11.79 7.13
CA PHE A 85 3.05 12.42 8.43
C PHE A 85 2.40 11.57 9.53
N LEU A 86 3.16 11.33 10.59
CA LEU A 86 2.70 10.69 11.82
C LEU A 86 2.74 11.73 12.95
N ASN A 87 1.59 12.00 13.55
CA ASN A 87 1.45 12.99 14.61
C ASN A 87 2.06 14.37 14.27
N GLY A 88 1.95 14.77 12.99
CA GLY A 88 2.48 16.03 12.49
C GLY A 88 3.96 16.02 12.07
N SER A 89 4.69 14.94 12.35
CA SER A 89 6.09 14.76 11.91
C SER A 89 6.16 14.04 10.57
N ASP A 90 7.02 14.51 9.66
CA ASP A 90 7.28 13.84 8.39
C ASP A 90 8.05 12.54 8.65
N VAL A 91 7.47 11.41 8.25
CA VAL A 91 8.04 10.08 8.45
C VAL A 91 8.24 9.30 7.14
N GLU A 92 8.08 9.96 5.99
CA GLU A 92 8.09 9.27 4.68
C GLU A 92 9.34 8.42 4.47
N ASP A 93 10.51 8.90 4.86
CA ASP A 93 11.76 8.15 4.69
C ASP A 93 11.91 7.05 5.75
N GLN A 94 11.51 7.32 6.98
CA GLN A 94 11.58 6.36 8.11
C GLN A 94 10.68 5.14 7.89
N ILE A 95 9.48 5.33 7.35
CA ILE A 95 8.55 4.22 7.08
C ILE A 95 8.98 3.32 5.91
N ARG A 96 10.03 3.70 5.16
CA ARG A 96 10.57 2.91 4.04
C ARG A 96 11.79 2.08 4.41
N THR A 97 12.23 2.12 5.66
CA THR A 97 13.37 1.33 6.16
C THR A 97 13.09 -0.17 6.11
N LEU A 98 14.16 -0.98 6.16
CA LEU A 98 14.05 -2.44 6.23
C LEU A 98 13.41 -2.87 7.56
N GLU A 99 13.72 -2.19 8.65
CA GLU A 99 13.15 -2.46 9.97
C GLU A 99 11.63 -2.35 9.95
N VAL A 100 11.07 -1.23 9.47
CA VAL A 100 9.62 -1.08 9.32
C VAL A 100 9.06 -2.10 8.35
N SER A 101 9.77 -2.39 7.25
CA SER A 101 9.32 -3.36 6.24
C SER A 101 9.20 -4.79 6.76
N SER A 102 10.06 -5.19 7.70
CA SER A 102 10.02 -6.53 8.32
C SER A 102 8.90 -6.67 9.36
N HIS A 103 8.46 -5.58 9.96
CA HIS A 103 7.45 -5.59 11.04
C HIS A 103 6.04 -5.20 10.57
N VAL A 104 5.86 -4.70 9.34
CA VAL A 104 4.58 -4.15 8.91
C VAL A 104 3.47 -5.19 8.73
N SER A 105 3.79 -6.41 8.28
CA SER A 105 2.77 -7.41 8.01
C SER A 105 2.07 -7.93 9.26
N PRO A 106 2.77 -8.23 10.38
CA PRO A 106 2.12 -8.52 11.66
C PRO A 106 1.20 -7.39 12.13
N VAL A 107 1.65 -6.14 12.09
CA VAL A 107 0.82 -4.98 12.48
C VAL A 107 -0.41 -4.86 11.58
N ALA A 108 -0.24 -5.01 10.27
CA ALA A 108 -1.32 -4.95 9.30
C ALA A 108 -2.31 -6.14 9.37
N ALA A 109 -1.97 -7.20 10.09
CA ALA A 109 -2.88 -8.32 10.33
C ALA A 109 -3.83 -8.07 11.51
N LEU A 110 -3.52 -7.12 12.41
CA LEU A 110 -4.34 -6.82 13.58
C LEU A 110 -5.68 -6.19 13.18
N GLY A 111 -6.77 -6.84 13.57
CA GLY A 111 -8.13 -6.45 13.18
C GLY A 111 -8.49 -5.02 13.59
N PHE A 112 -8.17 -4.63 14.82
CA PHE A 112 -8.47 -3.28 15.34
C PHE A 112 -7.65 -2.18 14.64
N VAL A 113 -6.41 -2.45 14.24
CA VAL A 113 -5.60 -1.53 13.44
C VAL A 113 -6.24 -1.34 12.07
N ARG A 114 -6.65 -2.46 11.44
CA ARG A 114 -7.33 -2.40 10.15
C ARG A 114 -8.61 -1.59 10.22
N GLU A 115 -9.44 -1.85 11.22
CA GLU A 115 -10.71 -1.13 11.40
C GLU A 115 -10.49 0.38 11.52
N ALA A 116 -9.52 0.80 12.34
CA ALA A 116 -9.18 2.20 12.52
C ALA A 116 -8.68 2.85 11.21
N LEU A 117 -7.79 2.17 10.48
CA LEU A 117 -7.23 2.72 9.24
C LEU A 117 -8.23 2.70 8.08
N VAL A 118 -9.07 1.68 7.96
CA VAL A 118 -10.14 1.63 6.94
C VAL A 118 -11.08 2.81 7.09
N ARG A 119 -11.48 3.17 8.32
CA ARG A 119 -12.31 4.38 8.56
C ARG A 119 -11.62 5.65 8.06
N GLN A 120 -10.32 5.82 8.34
CA GLN A 120 -9.56 6.97 7.85
C GLN A 120 -9.45 6.97 6.32
N GLN A 121 -9.22 5.83 5.70
CA GLN A 121 -9.16 5.69 4.25
C GLN A 121 -10.49 6.03 3.57
N GLN A 122 -11.61 5.56 4.13
CA GLN A 122 -12.95 5.89 3.63
C GLN A 122 -13.25 7.38 3.73
N GLU A 123 -12.82 8.03 4.79
CA GLU A 123 -12.95 9.49 4.94
C GLU A 123 -12.21 10.25 3.84
N LEU A 124 -10.98 9.82 3.50
CA LEU A 124 -10.19 10.39 2.42
C LEU A 124 -10.83 10.23 1.04
N GLY A 125 -11.71 9.26 0.86
CA GLY A 125 -12.37 8.98 -0.42
C GLY A 125 -13.75 9.61 -0.59
N LYS A 126 -14.28 10.33 0.38
CA LYS A 126 -15.66 10.88 0.34
C LYS A 126 -15.94 11.78 -0.89
N ASP A 127 -14.96 12.58 -1.28
CA ASP A 127 -15.10 13.51 -2.41
C ASP A 127 -14.70 12.89 -3.75
N LYS A 128 -14.39 11.58 -3.77
CA LYS A 128 -13.87 10.86 -4.94
C LYS A 128 -12.62 11.57 -5.54
N GLY A 129 -12.25 11.25 -6.78
CA GLY A 129 -11.05 11.82 -7.39
C GLY A 129 -9.76 11.34 -6.73
N ILE A 130 -9.74 10.08 -6.33
CA ILE A 130 -8.58 9.45 -5.70
C ILE A 130 -8.14 8.20 -6.43
N VAL A 131 -6.85 7.91 -6.35
CA VAL A 131 -6.24 6.61 -6.67
C VAL A 131 -5.61 6.08 -5.40
N MET A 132 -6.11 4.97 -4.89
CA MET A 132 -5.59 4.36 -3.67
C MET A 132 -5.04 2.96 -3.98
N ASP A 133 -3.82 2.68 -3.54
CA ASP A 133 -3.25 1.34 -3.65
C ASP A 133 -3.15 0.63 -2.30
N GLY A 134 -3.29 -0.70 -2.34
CA GLY A 134 -3.25 -1.50 -1.12
C GLY A 134 -3.36 -2.99 -1.35
N ARG A 135 -4.12 -3.66 -0.46
CA ARG A 135 -4.38 -5.10 -0.47
C ARG A 135 -5.86 -5.45 -0.49
N ASP A 136 -6.68 -4.54 -0.04
CA ASP A 136 -8.11 -4.74 0.20
C ASP A 136 -8.93 -3.48 -0.09
N ILE A 137 -8.38 -2.59 -0.94
CA ILE A 137 -9.03 -1.32 -1.27
C ILE A 137 -10.36 -1.58 -1.97
N GLY A 138 -10.37 -2.43 -2.99
CA GLY A 138 -11.57 -2.78 -3.76
C GLY A 138 -12.48 -3.81 -3.11
N THR A 139 -12.06 -4.42 -1.98
CA THR A 139 -12.87 -5.44 -1.28
C THR A 139 -13.43 -4.95 0.05
N ALA A 140 -12.69 -4.12 0.79
CA ALA A 140 -13.05 -3.68 2.13
C ALA A 140 -13.16 -2.16 2.27
N VAL A 141 -12.24 -1.39 1.68
CA VAL A 141 -12.22 0.07 1.84
C VAL A 141 -13.26 0.73 0.95
N PHE A 142 -13.22 0.45 -0.35
CA PHE A 142 -14.14 0.98 -1.36
C PHE A 142 -14.72 -0.16 -2.21
N PRO A 143 -15.63 -0.97 -1.64
CA PRO A 143 -16.27 -2.06 -2.38
C PRO A 143 -17.09 -1.57 -3.59
N ASP A 144 -17.49 -0.31 -3.60
CA ASP A 144 -18.23 0.34 -4.69
C ASP A 144 -17.36 1.25 -5.56
N ALA A 145 -16.01 1.11 -5.51
CA ALA A 145 -15.12 1.86 -6.39
C ALA A 145 -15.43 1.58 -7.86
N GLU A 146 -15.50 2.63 -8.68
CA GLU A 146 -15.88 2.53 -10.10
C GLU A 146 -14.82 1.84 -10.95
N LEU A 147 -13.56 1.89 -10.54
CA LEU A 147 -12.48 1.16 -11.19
C LEU A 147 -11.68 0.39 -10.16
N LYS A 148 -11.66 -0.93 -10.29
CA LYS A 148 -10.88 -1.83 -9.45
C LYS A 148 -9.89 -2.60 -10.30
N ILE A 149 -8.62 -2.57 -9.89
CA ILE A 149 -7.53 -3.26 -10.56
C ILE A 149 -6.83 -4.15 -9.55
N PHE A 150 -6.57 -5.39 -9.92
CA PHE A 150 -5.77 -6.32 -9.13
C PHE A 150 -4.48 -6.63 -9.89
N VAL A 151 -3.35 -6.18 -9.32
CA VAL A 151 -2.03 -6.34 -9.94
C VAL A 151 -1.32 -7.56 -9.40
N THR A 152 -0.80 -8.38 -10.28
CA THR A 152 0.00 -9.56 -9.95
C THR A 152 1.28 -9.61 -10.77
N ALA A 153 2.27 -10.30 -10.24
CA ALA A 153 3.48 -10.79 -10.91
C ALA A 153 4.02 -11.98 -10.12
N SER A 154 4.84 -12.84 -10.75
CA SER A 154 5.44 -13.97 -10.02
C SER A 154 6.30 -13.50 -8.84
N ALA A 155 6.44 -14.34 -7.80
CA ALA A 155 7.23 -14.01 -6.62
C ALA A 155 8.69 -13.70 -6.97
N GLU A 156 9.27 -14.45 -7.92
CA GLU A 156 10.64 -14.27 -8.39
C GLU A 156 10.83 -12.91 -9.08
N ILE A 157 9.89 -12.51 -9.95
CA ILE A 157 9.96 -11.21 -10.64
C ILE A 157 9.84 -10.07 -9.62
N ARG A 158 8.97 -10.19 -8.63
CA ARG A 158 8.81 -9.20 -7.56
C ARG A 158 10.03 -9.12 -6.67
N ALA A 159 10.63 -10.27 -6.34
CA ALA A 159 11.88 -10.34 -5.61
C ALA A 159 13.04 -9.70 -6.39
N GLN A 160 13.13 -9.96 -7.70
CA GLN A 160 14.14 -9.34 -8.56
C GLN A 160 13.99 -7.82 -8.61
N ARG A 161 12.78 -7.30 -8.79
CA ARG A 161 12.51 -5.84 -8.77
C ARG A 161 12.94 -5.22 -7.44
N ARG A 162 12.68 -5.90 -6.33
CA ARG A 162 13.07 -5.43 -4.99
C ARG A 162 14.58 -5.50 -4.78
N TYR A 163 15.22 -6.55 -5.26
CA TYR A 163 16.68 -6.69 -5.24
C TYR A 163 17.37 -5.56 -6.00
N ASP A 164 16.91 -5.27 -7.21
CA ASP A 164 17.46 -4.21 -8.05
C ASP A 164 17.26 -2.82 -7.41
N GLU A 165 16.11 -2.59 -6.78
CA GLU A 165 15.82 -1.36 -6.03
C GLU A 165 16.77 -1.17 -4.84
N LEU A 166 17.00 -2.21 -4.03
CA LEU A 166 17.89 -2.16 -2.88
C LEU A 166 19.34 -1.94 -3.33
N LYS A 167 19.77 -2.65 -4.36
CA LYS A 167 21.09 -2.50 -4.95
C LYS A 167 21.33 -1.09 -5.49
N ALA A 168 20.35 -0.50 -6.15
CA ALA A 168 20.43 0.88 -6.63
C ALA A 168 20.56 1.91 -5.49
N LYS A 169 20.05 1.59 -4.30
CA LYS A 169 20.20 2.39 -3.07
C LYS A 169 21.47 2.08 -2.27
N GLY A 170 22.35 1.20 -2.78
CA GLY A 170 23.58 0.79 -2.09
C GLY A 170 23.33 -0.09 -0.87
N GLN A 171 22.16 -0.74 -0.78
CA GLN A 171 21.82 -1.66 0.30
C GLN A 171 22.12 -3.10 -0.13
N GLU A 172 22.90 -3.82 0.68
CA GLU A 172 23.18 -5.24 0.45
C GLU A 172 22.05 -6.10 1.02
N ALA A 173 21.54 -7.02 0.21
CA ALA A 173 20.60 -8.04 0.61
C ALA A 173 20.75 -9.24 -0.33
N SER A 174 20.55 -10.46 0.16
CA SER A 174 20.55 -11.63 -0.71
C SER A 174 19.22 -11.74 -1.47
N PHE A 175 19.27 -12.27 -2.69
CA PHE A 175 18.05 -12.51 -3.47
C PHE A 175 17.14 -13.52 -2.77
N GLU A 176 17.72 -14.54 -2.18
CA GLU A 176 17.01 -15.61 -1.46
C GLU A 176 16.24 -15.05 -0.26
N ASP A 177 16.86 -14.16 0.52
CA ASP A 177 16.19 -13.52 1.67
C ASP A 177 15.04 -12.62 1.21
N ILE A 178 15.24 -11.90 0.11
CA ILE A 178 14.19 -11.06 -0.48
C ILE A 178 13.03 -11.91 -1.00
N LEU A 179 13.32 -13.02 -1.69
CA LEU A 179 12.29 -13.92 -2.21
C LEU A 179 11.49 -14.53 -1.06
N HIS A 180 12.18 -15.05 -0.04
CA HIS A 180 11.53 -15.58 1.17
C HIS A 180 10.64 -14.53 1.85
N ASN A 181 11.11 -13.29 1.97
CA ASN A 181 10.32 -12.19 2.54
C ASN A 181 9.07 -11.88 1.69
N VAL A 182 9.20 -11.89 0.36
CA VAL A 182 8.07 -11.69 -0.56
C VAL A 182 7.02 -12.78 -0.37
N GLU A 183 7.42 -14.05 -0.35
CA GLU A 183 6.53 -15.19 -0.19
C GLU A 183 5.84 -15.21 1.19
N GLU A 184 6.58 -14.91 2.25
CA GLU A 184 6.03 -14.87 3.61
C GLU A 184 5.01 -13.73 3.77
N ARG A 185 5.27 -12.58 3.19
CA ARG A 185 4.31 -11.47 3.16
C ARG A 185 3.05 -11.83 2.38
N ASP A 186 3.20 -12.49 1.24
CA ASP A 186 2.05 -12.96 0.47
C ASP A 186 1.20 -13.94 1.29
N ARG A 187 1.86 -14.87 1.98
CA ARG A 187 1.20 -15.82 2.87
C ARG A 187 0.40 -15.10 3.95
N ILE A 188 1.02 -14.15 4.67
CA ILE A 188 0.35 -13.38 5.73
C ILE A 188 -0.82 -12.57 5.15
N ASP A 189 -0.58 -11.82 4.06
CA ASP A 189 -1.60 -10.98 3.43
C ASP A 189 -2.82 -11.79 2.96
N GLN A 190 -2.61 -13.01 2.45
CA GLN A 190 -3.68 -13.88 1.94
C GLN A 190 -4.41 -14.69 3.04
N THR A 191 -3.73 -14.99 4.15
CA THR A 191 -4.27 -15.87 5.20
C THR A 191 -4.73 -15.13 6.45
N ARG A 192 -4.48 -13.83 6.56
CA ARG A 192 -4.96 -13.05 7.71
C ARG A 192 -6.49 -13.12 7.82
N GLU A 193 -6.98 -13.11 9.04
CA GLU A 193 -8.41 -13.28 9.35
C GLU A 193 -9.25 -12.11 8.82
N VAL A 194 -8.78 -10.87 9.01
CA VAL A 194 -9.51 -9.66 8.62
C VAL A 194 -9.04 -9.13 7.29
N SER A 195 -9.96 -9.01 6.33
CA SER A 195 -9.72 -8.44 4.99
C SER A 195 -8.49 -9.03 4.29
N PRO A 196 -8.42 -10.36 4.06
CA PRO A 196 -7.29 -10.97 3.37
C PRO A 196 -7.15 -10.42 1.95
N LEU A 197 -5.91 -10.44 1.43
CA LEU A 197 -5.65 -10.09 0.04
C LEU A 197 -6.40 -11.02 -0.90
N ARG A 198 -7.41 -10.48 -1.58
CA ARG A 198 -8.21 -11.19 -2.58
C ARG A 198 -8.57 -10.25 -3.71
N LYS A 199 -8.63 -10.78 -4.93
CA LYS A 199 -9.16 -10.04 -6.07
C LYS A 199 -10.65 -9.84 -5.88
N ALA A 200 -11.15 -8.62 -5.91
CA ALA A 200 -12.58 -8.33 -5.95
C ALA A 200 -13.22 -8.97 -7.20
N GLY A 201 -14.49 -9.37 -7.10
CA GLY A 201 -15.17 -10.07 -8.19
C GLY A 201 -15.22 -9.29 -9.50
N ASP A 202 -15.34 -7.97 -9.40
CA ASP A 202 -15.39 -6.99 -10.49
C ASP A 202 -14.03 -6.33 -10.79
N ALA A 203 -12.95 -6.73 -10.10
CA ALA A 203 -11.63 -6.18 -10.38
C ALA A 203 -11.03 -6.76 -11.66
N ILE A 204 -10.43 -5.87 -12.46
CA ILE A 204 -9.69 -6.24 -13.66
C ILE A 204 -8.30 -6.73 -13.24
N LEU A 205 -7.93 -7.92 -13.70
CA LEU A 205 -6.62 -8.50 -13.43
C LEU A 205 -5.57 -7.90 -14.36
N LEU A 206 -4.46 -7.46 -13.78
CA LEU A 206 -3.25 -7.07 -14.50
C LEU A 206 -2.07 -7.92 -14.05
N ASP A 207 -1.65 -8.86 -14.88
CA ASP A 207 -0.33 -9.49 -14.73
C ASP A 207 0.71 -8.61 -15.44
N ASN A 208 1.57 -7.96 -14.64
CA ASN A 208 2.59 -7.08 -15.17
C ASN A 208 3.99 -7.70 -15.18
N SER A 209 4.08 -9.03 -15.09
CA SER A 209 5.35 -9.77 -15.04
C SER A 209 6.32 -9.36 -16.16
N HIS A 210 5.79 -9.17 -17.37
CA HIS A 210 6.57 -8.90 -18.58
C HIS A 210 6.26 -7.56 -19.24
N MET A 211 5.56 -6.67 -18.53
CA MET A 211 5.20 -5.35 -19.05
C MET A 211 6.23 -4.29 -18.68
N SER A 212 6.61 -3.47 -19.61
CA SER A 212 7.35 -2.23 -19.35
C SER A 212 6.48 -1.22 -18.58
N ILE A 213 7.12 -0.24 -17.94
CA ILE A 213 6.41 0.85 -17.23
C ILE A 213 5.49 1.63 -18.21
N ALA A 214 5.93 1.83 -19.45
CA ALA A 214 5.14 2.54 -20.45
C ALA A 214 3.87 1.77 -20.83
N GLU A 215 3.97 0.46 -21.06
CA GLU A 215 2.81 -0.40 -21.36
C GLU A 215 1.83 -0.44 -20.19
N GLN A 216 2.32 -0.53 -18.95
CA GLN A 216 1.47 -0.48 -17.75
C GLN A 216 0.71 0.84 -17.65
N LYS A 217 1.38 1.96 -17.92
CA LYS A 217 0.78 3.30 -17.90
C LYS A 217 -0.31 3.45 -18.95
N GLU A 218 -0.03 3.05 -20.19
CA GLU A 218 -1.01 3.07 -21.28
C GLU A 218 -2.22 2.20 -20.97
N TRP A 219 -1.98 0.98 -20.47
CA TRP A 219 -3.06 0.07 -20.08
C TRP A 219 -3.95 0.67 -19.00
N LEU A 220 -3.37 1.25 -17.94
CA LEU A 220 -4.12 1.91 -16.87
C LEU A 220 -4.97 3.07 -17.36
N MET A 221 -4.40 3.92 -18.21
CA MET A 221 -5.10 5.04 -18.82
C MET A 221 -6.30 4.58 -19.63
N ASN A 222 -6.13 3.50 -20.42
CA ASN A 222 -7.23 2.90 -21.18
C ASN A 222 -8.34 2.37 -20.26
N GLN A 223 -8.03 1.76 -19.11
CA GLN A 223 -9.05 1.33 -18.15
C GLN A 223 -9.78 2.52 -17.52
N PHE A 224 -9.05 3.57 -17.15
CA PHE A 224 -9.65 4.81 -16.62
C PHE A 224 -10.63 5.43 -17.61
N GLN A 225 -10.22 5.56 -18.88
CA GLN A 225 -11.08 6.11 -19.93
C GLN A 225 -12.37 5.29 -20.10
N ARG A 226 -12.27 3.96 -20.09
CA ARG A 226 -13.44 3.07 -20.18
C ARG A 226 -14.38 3.27 -18.97
N ALA A 227 -13.83 3.35 -17.76
CA ALA A 227 -14.63 3.53 -16.54
C ALA A 227 -15.31 4.90 -16.46
N THR A 228 -14.78 5.93 -17.12
CA THR A 228 -15.32 7.28 -17.08
C THR A 228 -16.20 7.66 -18.28
N HIS A 229 -16.22 6.84 -19.34
CA HIS A 229 -17.06 7.05 -20.53
C HIS A 229 -18.19 6.01 -20.65
N ALA A 230 -18.27 5.07 -19.71
CA ALA A 230 -19.39 4.13 -19.57
C ALA A 230 -20.51 4.79 -18.76
#